data_950ce6d381d94de1f1b3020f2bfa9fe8
#
_entry.id   950ce6d381d94de1f1b3020f2bfa9fe8
#
_cell.length_a   1.000
_cell.length_b   1.000
_cell.length_c   1.000
_cell.angle_alpha   90.00
_cell.angle_beta   90.00
_cell.angle_gamma   90.00
#
_symmetry.space_group_name_H-M   'P 1'
#
loop_
_entity.id
_entity.type
_entity.pdbx_description
1 polymer ?
#
loop_
_entity_poly.entity_id
_entity_poly.type
_entity_poly.pdbx_seq_one_letter_code
_entity_poly.pdbx_strand_id
1 'polypeptide(L)'
;GYTFTYTLNGLKTATKEFFYNRSDPDDSGVTTTGKVTFSDISFSEQPANAAYKITDTIADLAMTASVSTGKIKSVVWYMNSDQTPGGVDKAIQTDKITDKPTNYRSVLSNLKQYITGTGTYVFYCRVTTDDGKYAETRKAIITITGENHINIVFNPTTVKAGGTFTITGTPQEYVSGKLTNVTGKTYTITWSSSDENIVKLSSKTSTNSSPSITATAKAGGQVTIKAETTIGAKKYAAEVKFTVTVPEADTVS
;
A
#
# COMPACT_ATOMS: atom_id res chain seq x y z
N GLY A 1 7.31 11.98 38.08
CA GLY A 1 7.59 10.65 37.52
C GLY A 1 8.96 10.65 36.85
N TYR A 2 9.74 9.65 37.10
CA TYR A 2 11.04 9.45 36.45
C TYR A 2 10.85 8.42 35.32
N THR A 3 11.28 8.77 34.10
CA THR A 3 11.28 7.84 32.95
C THR A 3 12.69 7.23 32.83
N PHE A 4 12.79 5.92 32.93
CA PHE A 4 14.03 5.20 32.69
C PHE A 4 13.97 4.59 31.28
N THR A 5 14.91 4.97 30.41
CA THR A 5 15.05 4.37 29.10
C THR A 5 16.24 3.38 29.13
N TYR A 6 15.96 2.11 28.86
CA TYR A 6 17.00 1.09 28.72
C TYR A 6 17.08 0.64 27.28
N THR A 7 18.29 0.68 26.71
CA THR A 7 18.58 0.07 25.42
C THR A 7 19.27 -1.25 25.68
N LEU A 8 18.59 -2.37 25.40
CA LEU A 8 19.15 -3.71 25.54
C LEU A 8 19.60 -4.21 24.18
N ASN A 9 20.87 -4.03 23.84
CA ASN A 9 21.47 -4.64 22.66
C ASN A 9 21.82 -6.10 22.96
N GLY A 10 21.12 -7.04 22.31
CA GLY A 10 21.54 -8.43 22.17
C GLY A 10 21.35 -9.36 23.37
N LEU A 11 20.55 -9.03 24.37
CA LEU A 11 20.26 -9.92 25.50
C LEU A 11 19.15 -10.92 25.19
N LYS A 12 19.54 -12.17 24.98
CA LYS A 12 18.64 -13.32 25.08
C LYS A 12 18.31 -13.54 26.56
N THR A 13 17.02 -13.44 26.92
CA THR A 13 16.40 -13.82 28.21
C THR A 13 17.28 -13.64 29.45
N ALA A 14 17.07 -12.56 30.18
CA ALA A 14 17.50 -12.45 31.55
C ALA A 14 16.41 -11.79 32.39
N THR A 15 16.02 -12.45 33.48
CA THR A 15 15.28 -11.78 34.56
C THR A 15 16.30 -10.98 35.35
N LYS A 16 16.22 -9.65 35.31
CA LYS A 16 17.00 -8.82 36.23
C LYS A 16 16.10 -8.18 37.24
N GLU A 17 16.41 -8.35 38.50
CA GLU A 17 15.82 -7.60 39.58
C GLU A 17 16.57 -6.27 39.70
N PHE A 18 15.85 -5.17 39.70
CA PHE A 18 16.39 -3.84 39.95
C PHE A 18 15.91 -3.39 41.33
N PHE A 19 16.86 -3.05 42.16
CA PHE A 19 16.59 -2.43 43.44
C PHE A 19 16.73 -0.92 43.27
N TYR A 20 15.66 -0.19 43.55
CA TYR A 20 15.70 1.27 43.62
C TYR A 20 15.63 1.67 45.07
N ASN A 21 16.73 2.22 45.59
CA ASN A 21 16.75 2.87 46.87
C ASN A 21 16.45 4.36 46.67
N ARG A 22 15.29 4.80 47.10
CA ARG A 22 15.00 6.19 47.25
C ARG A 22 15.39 6.59 48.69
N SER A 23 16.51 7.26 48.81
CA SER A 23 16.85 7.95 50.06
C SER A 23 16.14 9.31 50.07
N ASP A 24 14.92 9.35 50.61
CA ASP A 24 14.29 10.56 51.05
C ASP A 24 14.62 10.72 52.53
N PRO A 25 15.11 11.88 53.00
CA PRO A 25 15.51 12.06 54.40
C PRO A 25 14.37 11.88 55.39
N ASP A 26 13.11 11.88 54.95
CA ASP A 26 11.94 11.72 55.80
C ASP A 26 11.19 10.39 55.62
N ASP A 27 11.73 9.44 54.87
CA ASP A 27 11.03 8.19 54.59
C ASP A 27 11.71 6.99 55.25
N SER A 28 10.93 6.25 56.03
CA SER A 28 11.29 5.04 56.74
C SER A 28 11.56 3.89 55.79
N GLY A 29 12.51 4.05 54.87
CA GLY A 29 13.14 2.93 54.12
C GLY A 29 12.19 2.05 53.32
N VAL A 30 11.31 2.59 52.49
CA VAL A 30 10.51 1.77 51.55
C VAL A 30 11.36 1.32 50.39
N THR A 31 11.76 0.05 50.40
CA THR A 31 12.40 -0.58 49.28
C THR A 31 11.33 -1.09 48.29
N THR A 32 11.21 -0.46 47.13
CA THR A 32 10.33 -0.95 46.09
C THR A 32 11.12 -1.88 45.18
N THR A 33 10.81 -3.18 45.19
CA THR A 33 11.39 -4.17 44.29
C THR A 33 10.50 -4.25 43.06
N GLY A 34 11.02 -3.79 41.92
CA GLY A 34 10.37 -3.96 40.61
C GLY A 34 10.92 -5.18 39.91
N LYS A 35 10.09 -6.15 39.57
CA LYS A 35 10.48 -7.27 38.72
C LYS A 35 10.16 -6.92 37.26
N VAL A 36 11.18 -6.78 36.44
CA VAL A 36 11.01 -6.66 34.99
C VAL A 36 10.97 -8.07 34.42
N THR A 37 9.79 -8.51 33.99
CA THR A 37 9.62 -9.80 33.32
C THR A 37 9.73 -9.58 31.81
N PHE A 38 10.71 -10.19 31.17
CA PHE A 38 10.79 -10.21 29.73
C PHE A 38 9.81 -11.24 29.20
N SER A 39 9.18 -10.95 28.06
CA SER A 39 8.36 -11.93 27.37
C SER A 39 9.21 -13.13 26.97
N ASP A 40 8.72 -14.33 27.26
CA ASP A 40 9.34 -15.56 26.77
C ASP A 40 9.18 -15.73 25.24
N ILE A 41 8.45 -14.83 24.59
CA ILE A 41 8.19 -14.78 23.15
C ILE A 41 9.06 -13.70 22.53
N SER A 42 9.87 -14.07 21.55
CA SER A 42 10.71 -13.18 20.76
C SER A 42 10.34 -13.24 19.28
N PHE A 43 10.58 -12.16 18.55
CA PHE A 43 10.32 -12.06 17.11
C PHE A 43 11.63 -11.82 16.37
N SER A 44 12.02 -12.76 15.47
CA SER A 44 13.17 -12.62 14.58
C SER A 44 12.80 -11.96 13.24
N GLU A 45 11.54 -12.06 12.82
CA GLU A 45 10.95 -11.38 11.68
C GLU A 45 9.69 -10.65 12.15
N GLN A 46 9.50 -9.42 11.69
CA GLN A 46 8.32 -8.64 12.06
C GLN A 46 7.78 -7.86 10.86
N PRO A 47 6.46 -7.67 10.77
CA PRO A 47 5.86 -6.93 9.67
C PRO A 47 6.39 -5.48 9.64
N ALA A 48 6.58 -4.94 8.43
CA ALA A 48 7.16 -3.62 8.22
C ALA A 48 6.14 -2.62 7.65
N ASN A 49 6.37 -1.33 7.90
CA ASN A 49 5.62 -0.25 7.26
C ASN A 49 5.90 -0.24 5.76
N ALA A 50 4.88 0.08 4.98
CA ALA A 50 5.00 0.27 3.54
C ALA A 50 3.96 1.27 3.02
N ALA A 51 4.24 1.84 1.85
CA ALA A 51 3.32 2.71 1.13
C ALA A 51 3.14 2.17 -0.29
N TYR A 52 1.91 2.15 -0.75
CA TYR A 52 1.51 1.65 -2.05
C TYR A 52 0.52 2.61 -2.70
N LYS A 53 0.47 2.61 -4.02
CA LYS A 53 -0.67 3.12 -4.76
C LYS A 53 -1.78 2.06 -4.76
N ILE A 54 -3.03 2.46 -4.85
CA ILE A 54 -4.16 1.50 -4.83
C ILE A 54 -4.10 0.49 -5.99
N THR A 55 -3.39 0.83 -7.07
CA THR A 55 -3.16 -0.02 -8.24
C THR A 55 -2.01 -1.02 -8.06
N ASP A 56 -1.15 -0.81 -7.07
CA ASP A 56 0.03 -1.64 -6.85
C ASP A 56 -0.32 -3.04 -6.34
N THR A 57 0.61 -3.97 -6.54
CA THR A 57 0.60 -5.24 -5.82
C THR A 57 1.13 -5.00 -4.42
N ILE A 58 0.34 -5.34 -3.41
CA ILE A 58 0.70 -5.19 -2.01
C ILE A 58 1.42 -6.47 -1.56
N ALA A 59 2.62 -6.31 -1.02
CA ALA A 59 3.40 -7.43 -0.52
C ALA A 59 2.77 -8.07 0.73
N ASP A 60 3.02 -9.35 0.93
CA ASP A 60 2.62 -10.08 2.12
C ASP A 60 3.32 -9.53 3.36
N LEU A 61 2.67 -9.63 4.51
CA LEU A 61 3.28 -9.39 5.81
C LEU A 61 3.66 -10.70 6.46
N ALA A 62 4.83 -10.74 7.08
CA ALA A 62 5.31 -11.94 7.73
C ALA A 62 5.83 -11.64 9.13
N MET A 63 5.75 -12.64 10.00
CA MET A 63 6.41 -12.67 11.30
C MET A 63 6.99 -14.06 11.58
N THR A 64 8.08 -14.11 12.32
CA THR A 64 8.63 -15.33 12.88
C THR A 64 8.81 -15.16 14.36
N ALA A 65 8.13 -16.00 15.14
CA ALA A 65 8.19 -16.01 16.59
C ALA A 65 8.92 -17.22 17.12
N SER A 66 9.64 -17.05 18.22
CA SER A 66 10.28 -18.13 19.00
C SER A 66 9.91 -17.97 20.46
N VAL A 67 9.70 -19.09 21.16
CA VAL A 67 9.44 -19.12 22.60
C VAL A 67 10.58 -19.84 23.32
N SER A 68 11.03 -19.27 24.43
CA SER A 68 12.07 -19.86 25.29
C SER A 68 11.51 -20.87 26.26
N THR A 69 10.26 -20.69 26.70
CA THR A 69 9.52 -21.59 27.58
C THR A 69 8.10 -21.76 27.06
N GLY A 70 7.53 -22.95 27.26
CA GLY A 70 6.19 -23.27 26.77
C GLY A 70 6.16 -23.59 25.28
N LYS A 71 4.99 -23.54 24.70
CA LYS A 71 4.70 -23.88 23.30
C LYS A 71 3.78 -22.82 22.69
N ILE A 72 3.94 -22.53 21.41
CA ILE A 72 3.00 -21.65 20.69
C ILE A 72 1.66 -22.37 20.52
N LYS A 73 0.60 -21.77 21.04
CA LYS A 73 -0.76 -22.30 21.01
C LYS A 73 -1.60 -21.62 19.93
N SER A 74 -1.42 -20.31 19.74
CA SER A 74 -2.24 -19.51 18.83
C SER A 74 -1.45 -18.38 18.20
N VAL A 75 -1.72 -18.14 16.93
CA VAL A 75 -1.18 -17.03 16.14
C VAL A 75 -2.35 -16.37 15.43
N VAL A 76 -2.59 -15.09 15.71
CA VAL A 76 -3.73 -14.35 15.18
C VAL A 76 -3.26 -13.01 14.61
N TRP A 77 -3.61 -12.74 13.36
CA TRP A 77 -3.42 -11.44 12.73
C TRP A 77 -4.62 -10.53 12.99
N TYR A 78 -4.33 -9.29 13.27
CA TYR A 78 -5.30 -8.23 13.52
C TYR A 78 -5.12 -7.09 12.55
N MET A 79 -6.22 -6.42 12.25
CA MET A 79 -6.26 -5.19 11.46
C MET A 79 -7.03 -4.11 12.20
N ASN A 80 -6.51 -2.88 12.13
CA ASN A 80 -7.22 -1.66 12.50
C ASN A 80 -7.18 -0.69 11.31
N SER A 81 -8.35 -0.29 10.80
CA SER A 81 -8.48 0.55 9.60
C SER A 81 -8.59 2.05 9.92
N ASP A 82 -8.82 2.42 11.17
CA ASP A 82 -9.09 3.81 11.55
C ASP A 82 -7.97 4.47 12.36
N GLN A 83 -6.97 3.71 12.82
CA GLN A 83 -5.84 4.18 13.64
C GLN A 83 -6.23 4.98 14.90
N THR A 84 -7.50 4.98 15.28
CA THR A 84 -7.94 5.72 16.46
C THR A 84 -7.47 5.03 17.74
N PRO A 85 -6.93 5.76 18.71
CA PRO A 85 -6.66 5.21 20.03
C PRO A 85 -7.99 4.69 20.62
N GLY A 86 -8.09 3.36 20.83
CA GLY A 86 -9.31 2.71 21.30
C GLY A 86 -10.22 2.15 20.18
N GLY A 87 -9.82 2.24 18.91
CA GLY A 87 -10.47 1.54 17.81
C GLY A 87 -10.44 0.02 18.02
N VAL A 88 -11.51 -0.66 17.61
CA VAL A 88 -11.63 -2.12 17.78
C VAL A 88 -10.77 -2.82 16.75
N ASP A 89 -9.71 -3.47 17.21
CA ASP A 89 -8.88 -4.33 16.36
C ASP A 89 -9.68 -5.58 15.95
N LYS A 90 -9.77 -5.81 14.66
CA LYS A 90 -10.47 -6.98 14.10
C LYS A 90 -9.48 -8.09 13.83
N ALA A 91 -9.75 -9.30 14.39
CA ALA A 91 -9.03 -10.51 13.98
C ALA A 91 -9.40 -10.87 12.53
N ILE A 92 -8.39 -11.05 11.68
CA ILE A 92 -8.56 -11.26 10.23
C ILE A 92 -8.03 -12.61 9.74
N GLN A 93 -7.05 -13.18 10.44
CA GLN A 93 -6.54 -14.52 10.17
C GLN A 93 -6.14 -15.18 11.48
N THR A 94 -6.51 -16.45 11.64
CA THR A 94 -6.02 -17.30 12.73
C THR A 94 -5.35 -18.51 12.11
N ASP A 95 -4.09 -18.73 12.46
CA ASP A 95 -3.35 -19.86 11.95
C ASP A 95 -3.73 -21.14 12.71
N LYS A 96 -3.85 -22.23 11.96
CA LYS A 96 -4.08 -23.55 12.55
C LYS A 96 -2.76 -24.13 13.05
N ILE A 97 -2.54 -24.13 14.36
CA ILE A 97 -1.35 -24.68 15.00
C ILE A 97 -1.65 -26.13 15.44
N THR A 98 -0.99 -27.12 14.84
CA THR A 98 -1.23 -28.55 15.14
C THR A 98 -0.26 -29.13 16.15
N ASP A 99 1.05 -28.76 16.06
CA ASP A 99 2.13 -29.44 16.80
C ASP A 99 2.70 -28.60 17.94
N LYS A 100 2.05 -27.51 18.29
CA LYS A 100 2.49 -26.57 19.34
C LYS A 100 4.01 -26.32 19.30
N PRO A 101 4.53 -25.68 18.24
CA PRO A 101 5.95 -25.51 18.04
C PRO A 101 6.55 -24.49 19.02
N THR A 102 7.89 -24.49 19.15
CA THR A 102 8.66 -23.44 19.84
C THR A 102 9.13 -22.33 18.91
N ASN A 103 9.05 -22.56 17.59
CA ASN A 103 9.34 -21.59 16.55
C ASN A 103 8.25 -21.69 15.47
N TYR A 104 7.72 -20.54 15.04
CA TYR A 104 6.64 -20.50 14.05
C TYR A 104 6.72 -19.26 13.18
N ARG A 105 6.62 -19.46 11.87
CA ARG A 105 6.51 -18.38 10.89
C ARG A 105 5.08 -18.31 10.38
N SER A 106 4.49 -17.12 10.44
CA SER A 106 3.17 -16.82 9.90
C SER A 106 3.26 -15.77 8.80
N VAL A 107 2.43 -15.93 7.77
CA VAL A 107 2.33 -15.01 6.64
C VAL A 107 0.88 -14.59 6.46
N LEU A 108 0.64 -13.28 6.41
CA LEU A 108 -0.63 -12.70 6.03
C LEU A 108 -0.55 -12.31 4.56
N SER A 109 -1.17 -13.11 3.71
CA SER A 109 -1.16 -12.94 2.25
C SER A 109 -2.43 -12.25 1.74
N ASN A 110 -2.36 -11.77 0.49
CA ASN A 110 -3.50 -11.17 -0.21
C ASN A 110 -4.15 -10.02 0.59
N LEU A 111 -3.33 -9.04 1.02
CA LEU A 111 -3.81 -7.91 1.82
C LEU A 111 -4.91 -7.09 1.14
N LYS A 112 -5.03 -7.16 -0.20
CA LYS A 112 -6.09 -6.46 -0.95
C LYS A 112 -7.51 -6.85 -0.53
N GLN A 113 -7.72 -8.03 0.02
CA GLN A 113 -9.04 -8.42 0.55
C GLN A 113 -9.47 -7.62 1.79
N TYR A 114 -8.50 -7.05 2.52
CA TYR A 114 -8.74 -6.24 3.72
C TYR A 114 -8.65 -4.74 3.45
N ILE A 115 -7.99 -4.35 2.36
CA ILE A 115 -7.75 -2.96 1.97
C ILE A 115 -8.80 -2.55 0.95
N THR A 116 -9.81 -1.81 1.40
CA THR A 116 -10.99 -1.46 0.58
C THR A 116 -10.86 -0.12 -0.14
N GLY A 117 -9.81 0.64 0.10
CA GLY A 117 -9.62 1.96 -0.53
C GLY A 117 -8.34 2.65 -0.12
N THR A 118 -8.26 3.94 -0.44
CA THR A 118 -7.17 4.80 0.01
C THR A 118 -7.29 5.06 1.51
N GLY A 119 -6.16 5.23 2.17
CA GLY A 119 -6.13 5.44 3.61
C GLY A 119 -4.96 4.73 4.26
N THR A 120 -5.02 4.60 5.56
CA THR A 120 -3.98 3.94 6.35
C THR A 120 -4.59 2.77 7.10
N TYR A 121 -3.90 1.65 7.01
CA TYR A 121 -4.29 0.38 7.61
C TYR A 121 -3.17 -0.08 8.53
N VAL A 122 -3.52 -0.57 9.70
CA VAL A 122 -2.57 -1.07 10.69
C VAL A 122 -2.76 -2.57 10.83
N PHE A 123 -1.66 -3.31 10.70
CA PHE A 123 -1.66 -4.77 10.85
C PHE A 123 -0.65 -5.16 11.92
N TYR A 124 -0.99 -6.17 12.72
CA TYR A 124 -0.07 -6.78 13.67
C TYR A 124 -0.49 -8.22 13.96
N CYS A 125 0.42 -8.98 14.53
CA CYS A 125 0.18 -10.37 14.88
C CYS A 125 0.36 -10.58 16.38
N ARG A 126 -0.57 -11.30 17.00
CA ARG A 126 -0.47 -11.76 18.39
C ARG A 126 -0.15 -13.24 18.42
N VAL A 127 0.88 -13.58 19.17
CA VAL A 127 1.30 -14.97 19.46
C VAL A 127 0.99 -15.26 20.90
N THR A 128 0.29 -16.38 21.17
CA THR A 128 -0.09 -16.81 22.52
C THR A 128 0.48 -18.20 22.79
N THR A 129 1.03 -18.41 23.96
CA THR A 129 1.57 -19.69 24.44
C THR A 129 0.52 -20.52 25.17
N ASP A 130 0.81 -21.79 25.40
CA ASP A 130 -0.10 -22.72 26.08
C ASP A 130 -0.31 -22.40 27.56
N ASP A 131 0.61 -21.69 28.19
CA ASP A 131 0.48 -21.13 29.55
C ASP A 131 -0.28 -19.79 29.60
N GLY A 132 -0.78 -19.31 28.44
CA GLY A 132 -1.62 -18.10 28.34
C GLY A 132 -0.87 -16.78 28.23
N LYS A 133 0.47 -16.80 28.22
CA LYS A 133 1.26 -15.59 27.91
C LYS A 133 1.11 -15.21 26.45
N TYR A 134 1.22 -13.92 26.15
CA TYR A 134 1.17 -13.48 24.76
C TYR A 134 2.16 -12.33 24.51
N ALA A 135 2.53 -12.18 23.25
CA ALA A 135 3.25 -11.01 22.74
C ALA A 135 2.71 -10.62 21.36
N GLU A 136 2.85 -9.35 21.04
CA GLU A 136 2.46 -8.79 19.75
C GLU A 136 3.68 -8.34 18.98
N THR A 137 3.62 -8.47 17.66
CA THR A 137 4.60 -7.84 16.78
C THR A 137 4.47 -6.31 16.87
N ARG A 138 5.45 -5.60 16.34
CA ARG A 138 5.25 -4.18 16.02
C ARG A 138 4.05 -4.05 15.06
N LYS A 139 3.40 -2.90 15.12
CA LYS A 139 2.32 -2.55 14.20
C LYS A 139 2.92 -2.13 12.87
N ALA A 140 2.54 -2.80 11.79
CA ALA A 140 2.87 -2.41 10.42
C ALA A 140 1.83 -1.40 9.93
N ILE A 141 2.27 -0.23 9.52
CA ILE A 141 1.45 0.83 8.94
C ILE A 141 1.54 0.73 7.44
N ILE A 142 0.43 0.35 6.79
CA ILE A 142 0.31 0.28 5.33
C ILE A 142 -0.50 1.47 4.85
N THR A 143 0.15 2.38 4.14
CA THR A 143 -0.48 3.58 3.58
C THR A 143 -0.84 3.35 2.12
N ILE A 144 -2.11 3.51 1.77
CA ILE A 144 -2.61 3.39 0.40
C ILE A 144 -2.98 4.76 -0.13
N THR A 145 -2.32 5.18 -1.19
CA THR A 145 -2.60 6.43 -1.88
C THR A 145 -3.37 6.16 -3.18
N GLY A 146 -4.29 7.06 -3.53
CA GLY A 146 -4.92 7.09 -4.85
C GLY A 146 -4.04 7.84 -5.84
N GLU A 147 -4.01 7.41 -7.08
CA GLU A 147 -3.50 8.22 -8.18
C GLU A 147 -4.65 8.99 -8.82
N ASN A 148 -4.44 10.28 -9.00
CA ASN A 148 -5.26 11.06 -9.90
C ASN A 148 -4.87 10.65 -11.33
N HIS A 149 -5.83 10.24 -12.11
CA HIS A 149 -5.63 9.57 -13.38
C HIS A 149 -6.39 10.29 -14.50
N ILE A 150 -5.94 10.13 -15.74
CA ILE A 150 -6.72 10.47 -16.92
C ILE A 150 -7.08 9.18 -17.63
N ASN A 151 -8.35 8.85 -17.71
CA ASN A 151 -8.82 7.76 -18.56
C ASN A 151 -8.70 8.20 -20.02
N ILE A 152 -7.84 7.54 -20.79
CA ILE A 152 -7.61 7.80 -22.22
C ILE A 152 -8.35 6.73 -23.02
N VAL A 153 -9.25 7.17 -23.90
CA VAL A 153 -10.02 6.30 -24.78
C VAL A 153 -9.71 6.64 -26.24
N PHE A 154 -9.42 5.62 -27.04
CA PHE A 154 -9.22 5.72 -28.48
C PHE A 154 -10.46 5.22 -29.21
N ASN A 155 -10.90 5.96 -30.24
CA ASN A 155 -12.03 5.55 -31.09
C ASN A 155 -11.73 5.84 -32.56
N PRO A 156 -11.59 4.80 -33.41
CA PRO A 156 -11.56 3.38 -33.06
C PRO A 156 -10.31 2.97 -32.24
N THR A 157 -10.36 1.80 -31.57
CA THR A 157 -9.27 1.27 -30.75
C THR A 157 -8.12 0.71 -31.57
N THR A 158 -8.34 0.40 -32.84
CA THR A 158 -7.34 -0.08 -33.81
C THR A 158 -7.38 0.79 -35.03
N VAL A 159 -6.23 1.25 -35.52
CA VAL A 159 -6.11 2.14 -36.68
C VAL A 159 -4.98 1.66 -37.60
N LYS A 160 -5.24 1.65 -38.89
CA LYS A 160 -4.23 1.43 -39.92
C LYS A 160 -3.54 2.74 -40.27
N ALA A 161 -2.29 2.65 -40.75
CA ALA A 161 -1.58 3.81 -41.30
C ALA A 161 -2.43 4.49 -42.41
N GLY A 162 -2.48 5.81 -42.41
CA GLY A 162 -3.37 6.65 -43.24
C GLY A 162 -4.71 6.96 -42.60
N GLY A 163 -5.12 6.27 -41.54
CA GLY A 163 -6.42 6.49 -40.87
C GLY A 163 -6.39 7.63 -39.85
N THR A 164 -7.59 8.07 -39.48
CA THR A 164 -7.81 9.05 -38.41
C THR A 164 -8.60 8.40 -37.28
N PHE A 165 -8.40 8.91 -36.05
CA PHE A 165 -9.10 8.45 -34.87
C PHE A 165 -9.25 9.57 -33.84
N THR A 166 -10.15 9.37 -32.91
CA THR A 166 -10.39 10.32 -31.81
C THR A 166 -9.73 9.83 -30.53
N ILE A 167 -9.10 10.73 -29.79
CA ILE A 167 -8.56 10.49 -28.44
C ILE A 167 -9.35 11.31 -27.47
N THR A 168 -9.96 10.68 -26.48
CA THR A 168 -10.74 11.34 -25.42
C THR A 168 -10.05 11.15 -24.10
N GLY A 169 -9.92 12.24 -23.33
CA GLY A 169 -9.35 12.21 -21.98
C GLY A 169 -10.37 12.62 -20.91
N THR A 170 -10.50 11.81 -19.88
CA THR A 170 -11.38 12.11 -18.75
C THR A 170 -10.58 11.99 -17.45
N PRO A 171 -10.31 13.13 -16.75
CA PRO A 171 -9.68 13.09 -15.44
C PRO A 171 -10.54 12.32 -14.42
N GLN A 172 -9.90 11.48 -13.63
CA GLN A 172 -10.53 10.65 -12.61
C GLN A 172 -9.77 10.78 -11.30
N GLU A 173 -10.49 10.75 -10.18
CA GLU A 173 -9.91 10.71 -8.83
C GLU A 173 -10.52 9.58 -8.01
N TYR A 174 -9.78 9.13 -7.00
CA TYR A 174 -10.29 8.15 -6.04
C TYR A 174 -11.16 8.86 -5.01
N VAL A 175 -12.46 8.51 -5.00
CA VAL A 175 -13.41 8.92 -3.97
C VAL A 175 -13.91 7.67 -3.28
N SER A 176 -13.67 7.55 -1.98
CA SER A 176 -14.05 6.37 -1.18
C SER A 176 -13.57 5.04 -1.80
N GLY A 177 -12.34 5.02 -2.31
CA GLY A 177 -11.71 3.83 -2.89
C GLY A 177 -12.15 3.45 -4.31
N LYS A 178 -12.99 4.27 -4.96
CA LYS A 178 -13.47 4.04 -6.32
C LYS A 178 -13.03 5.18 -7.24
N LEU A 179 -12.57 4.84 -8.45
CA LEU A 179 -12.30 5.82 -9.49
C LEU A 179 -13.61 6.50 -9.94
N THR A 180 -13.63 7.82 -9.87
CA THR A 180 -14.78 8.66 -10.21
C THR A 180 -14.33 9.78 -11.13
N ASN A 181 -15.10 10.07 -12.18
CA ASN A 181 -14.80 11.17 -13.08
C ASN A 181 -14.86 12.51 -12.33
N VAL A 182 -13.90 13.39 -12.60
CA VAL A 182 -13.94 14.76 -12.10
C VAL A 182 -15.02 15.53 -12.84
N THR A 183 -16.01 16.03 -12.09
CA THR A 183 -17.14 16.80 -12.63
C THR A 183 -17.18 18.21 -12.03
N GLY A 184 -17.84 19.15 -12.72
CA GLY A 184 -18.08 20.51 -12.22
C GLY A 184 -16.81 21.36 -12.07
N LYS A 185 -15.70 20.97 -12.72
CA LYS A 185 -14.44 21.70 -12.73
C LYS A 185 -14.04 22.08 -14.15
N THR A 186 -13.41 23.24 -14.30
CA THR A 186 -12.78 23.64 -15.55
C THR A 186 -11.33 23.15 -15.57
N TYR A 187 -10.94 22.52 -16.67
CA TYR A 187 -9.57 22.05 -16.88
C TYR A 187 -9.20 22.01 -18.36
N THR A 188 -7.90 21.99 -18.61
CA THR A 188 -7.32 21.79 -19.94
C THR A 188 -6.37 20.62 -19.86
N ILE A 189 -6.56 19.59 -20.70
CA ILE A 189 -5.64 18.45 -20.83
C ILE A 189 -4.61 18.82 -21.89
N THR A 190 -3.33 18.63 -21.56
CA THR A 190 -2.23 18.71 -22.50
C THR A 190 -1.89 17.33 -23.02
N TRP A 191 -1.77 17.19 -24.33
CA TRP A 191 -1.52 15.95 -25.04
C TRP A 191 -0.14 15.93 -25.69
N SER A 192 0.52 14.80 -25.70
CA SER A 192 1.73 14.56 -26.48
C SER A 192 1.76 13.15 -27.06
N SER A 193 2.41 13.01 -28.20
CA SER A 193 2.77 11.74 -28.85
C SER A 193 4.27 11.57 -28.75
N SER A 194 4.73 10.37 -28.41
CA SER A 194 6.17 10.08 -28.35
C SER A 194 6.83 10.07 -29.74
N ASP A 195 6.03 9.89 -30.79
CA ASP A 195 6.49 9.96 -32.19
C ASP A 195 5.38 10.49 -33.11
N GLU A 196 5.50 11.74 -33.52
CA GLU A 196 4.55 12.38 -34.44
C GLU A 196 4.70 11.92 -35.90
N ASN A 197 5.72 11.09 -36.23
CA ASN A 197 5.80 10.42 -37.53
C ASN A 197 4.93 9.15 -37.56
N ILE A 198 4.63 8.57 -36.42
CA ILE A 198 3.68 7.44 -36.28
C ILE A 198 2.27 7.99 -36.06
N VAL A 199 2.06 8.84 -35.03
CA VAL A 199 0.76 9.45 -34.73
C VAL A 199 0.91 10.95 -34.55
N LYS A 200 0.29 11.72 -35.42
CA LYS A 200 0.21 13.20 -35.34
C LYS A 200 -1.09 13.63 -34.68
N LEU A 201 -1.01 14.39 -33.62
CA LEU A 201 -2.15 14.98 -32.96
C LEU A 201 -2.63 16.25 -33.68
N SER A 202 -3.94 16.44 -33.82
CA SER A 202 -4.54 17.64 -34.43
C SER A 202 -4.44 18.86 -33.51
N SER A 203 -4.43 18.62 -32.20
CA SER A 203 -4.27 19.62 -31.16
C SER A 203 -3.41 19.07 -30.02
N LYS A 204 -2.66 19.94 -29.36
CA LYS A 204 -1.94 19.58 -28.13
C LYS A 204 -2.75 19.81 -26.86
N THR A 205 -3.98 20.30 -26.99
CA THR A 205 -4.86 20.57 -25.84
C THR A 205 -6.30 20.20 -26.14
N SER A 206 -7.01 19.80 -25.08
CA SER A 206 -8.47 19.67 -25.03
C SER A 206 -9.00 20.20 -23.70
N THR A 207 -10.29 20.48 -23.60
CA THR A 207 -10.94 21.06 -22.40
C THR A 207 -12.05 20.14 -21.88
N ASN A 208 -12.56 20.44 -20.70
CA ASN A 208 -13.70 19.71 -20.14
C ASN A 208 -14.99 19.82 -21.00
N SER A 209 -15.15 20.91 -21.76
CA SER A 209 -16.29 21.09 -22.69
C SER A 209 -16.05 20.44 -24.06
N SER A 210 -14.78 20.16 -24.41
CA SER A 210 -14.37 19.45 -25.62
C SER A 210 -13.21 18.49 -25.28
N PRO A 211 -13.51 17.33 -24.67
CA PRO A 211 -12.49 16.46 -24.07
C PRO A 211 -11.70 15.63 -25.10
N SER A 212 -12.07 15.74 -26.38
CA SER A 212 -11.49 14.91 -27.44
C SER A 212 -10.64 15.73 -28.40
N ILE A 213 -9.60 15.09 -28.93
CA ILE A 213 -8.81 15.56 -30.06
C ILE A 213 -8.81 14.50 -31.18
N THR A 214 -8.61 14.94 -32.42
CA THR A 214 -8.40 14.02 -33.54
C THR A 214 -6.90 13.73 -33.69
N ALA A 215 -6.56 12.52 -34.08
CA ALA A 215 -5.20 12.10 -34.41
C ALA A 215 -5.16 11.43 -35.78
N THR A 216 -4.04 11.55 -36.46
CA THR A 216 -3.76 10.89 -37.75
C THR A 216 -2.65 9.87 -37.56
N ALA A 217 -2.92 8.62 -37.91
CA ALA A 217 -1.93 7.55 -37.99
C ALA A 217 -1.15 7.69 -39.31
N LYS A 218 0.10 8.09 -39.26
CA LYS A 218 0.94 8.34 -40.46
C LYS A 218 1.67 7.09 -40.93
N ALA A 219 2.18 6.31 -39.97
CA ALA A 219 2.96 5.11 -40.24
C ALA A 219 2.61 4.00 -39.27
N GLY A 220 2.89 2.77 -39.64
CA GLY A 220 2.79 1.62 -38.72
C GLY A 220 3.86 1.69 -37.63
N GLY A 221 3.51 1.24 -36.44
CA GLY A 221 4.42 1.22 -35.29
C GLY A 221 3.71 1.43 -33.96
N GLN A 222 4.48 1.44 -32.89
CA GLN A 222 3.99 1.69 -31.54
C GLN A 222 4.38 3.09 -31.07
N VAL A 223 3.46 3.80 -30.47
CA VAL A 223 3.64 5.15 -29.93
C VAL A 223 3.05 5.22 -28.51
N THR A 224 3.60 6.08 -27.65
CA THR A 224 3.01 6.41 -26.37
C THR A 224 2.27 7.73 -26.46
N ILE A 225 0.98 7.74 -26.16
CA ILE A 225 0.16 8.94 -26.01
C ILE A 225 0.10 9.30 -24.55
N LYS A 226 0.50 10.53 -24.24
CA LYS A 226 0.50 11.08 -22.88
C LYS A 226 -0.54 12.18 -22.75
N ALA A 227 -1.24 12.21 -21.61
CA ALA A 227 -2.17 13.24 -21.22
C ALA A 227 -1.83 13.75 -19.83
N GLU A 228 -1.85 15.07 -19.64
CA GLU A 228 -1.59 15.71 -18.34
C GLU A 228 -2.53 16.88 -18.12
N THR A 229 -2.98 17.09 -16.89
CA THR A 229 -3.72 18.27 -16.45
C THR A 229 -3.51 18.55 -14.98
N THR A 230 -3.80 19.79 -14.56
CA THR A 230 -3.85 20.19 -13.15
C THR A 230 -5.21 20.79 -12.88
N ILE A 231 -5.91 20.28 -11.87
CA ILE A 231 -7.24 20.73 -11.45
C ILE A 231 -7.14 21.16 -9.98
N GLY A 232 -7.20 22.47 -9.75
CA GLY A 232 -6.83 23.03 -8.44
C GLY A 232 -5.35 22.75 -8.13
N ALA A 233 -5.06 22.13 -6.99
CA ALA A 233 -3.70 21.73 -6.59
C ALA A 233 -3.35 20.28 -7.00
N LYS A 234 -4.26 19.53 -7.61
CA LYS A 234 -4.07 18.12 -7.94
C LYS A 234 -3.59 17.94 -9.38
N LYS A 235 -2.55 17.14 -9.57
CA LYS A 235 -2.07 16.71 -10.91
C LYS A 235 -2.74 15.41 -11.31
N TYR A 236 -3.07 15.30 -12.60
CA TYR A 236 -3.64 14.12 -13.26
C TYR A 236 -2.79 13.81 -14.48
N ALA A 237 -2.43 12.55 -14.67
CA ALA A 237 -1.66 12.12 -15.81
C ALA A 237 -2.03 10.70 -16.23
N ALA A 238 -1.79 10.40 -17.50
CA ALA A 238 -1.81 9.03 -18.01
C ALA A 238 -0.91 8.91 -19.24
N GLU A 239 -0.37 7.72 -19.43
CA GLU A 239 0.39 7.32 -20.62
C GLU A 239 -0.17 5.98 -21.10
N VAL A 240 -0.51 5.92 -22.39
CA VAL A 240 -1.04 4.69 -23.00
C VAL A 240 -0.27 4.40 -24.28
N LYS A 241 0.18 3.15 -24.42
CA LYS A 241 0.77 2.65 -25.65
C LYS A 241 -0.33 2.39 -26.68
N PHE A 242 -0.16 2.92 -27.87
CA PHE A 242 -1.06 2.74 -29.00
C PHE A 242 -0.30 2.17 -30.19
N THR A 243 -0.88 1.16 -30.85
CA THR A 243 -0.25 0.51 -32.01
C THR A 243 -1.01 0.85 -33.27
N VAL A 244 -0.31 1.39 -34.26
CA VAL A 244 -0.80 1.60 -35.62
C VAL A 244 -0.38 0.40 -36.45
N THR A 245 -1.34 -0.25 -37.12
CA THR A 245 -1.07 -1.38 -38.00
C THR A 245 -0.73 -0.89 -39.43
N VAL A 246 0.09 -1.66 -40.13
CA VAL A 246 0.35 -1.42 -41.55
C VAL A 246 -0.80 -2.01 -42.35
N PRO A 247 -1.31 -1.38 -43.44
CA PRO A 247 -2.19 -2.02 -44.36
C PRO A 247 -1.49 -3.26 -44.96
N GLU A 248 -2.22 -4.37 -45.11
CA GLU A 248 -1.70 -5.49 -45.89
C GLU A 248 -1.39 -5.04 -47.31
N ALA A 249 -0.22 -5.39 -47.83
CA ALA A 249 0.07 -5.15 -49.25
C ALA A 249 -0.91 -5.96 -50.08
N ASP A 250 -1.62 -5.27 -50.98
CA ASP A 250 -2.49 -5.97 -51.96
C ASP A 250 -1.62 -6.98 -52.74
N THR A 251 -1.83 -8.25 -52.49
CA THR A 251 -1.27 -9.30 -53.36
C THR A 251 -1.98 -9.20 -54.70
N VAL A 252 -1.38 -8.48 -55.65
CA VAL A 252 -1.83 -8.47 -57.04
C VAL A 252 -1.57 -9.88 -57.57
N SER A 253 -2.64 -10.64 -57.74
CA SER A 253 -2.66 -11.95 -58.42
C SER A 253 -2.81 -11.75 -59.92
#